data_e57bfd0539297a60c1b02d8c7ceb258b
#
_entry.id   e57bfd0539297a60c1b02d8c7ceb258b
#
_cell.length_a   1.000
_cell.length_b   1.000
_cell.length_c   1.000
_cell.angle_alpha   90.00
_cell.angle_beta   90.00
_cell.angle_gamma   90.00
#
_symmetry.space_group_name_H-M   'P 1'
#
loop_
_entity.id
_entity.type
_entity.pdbx_description
1 polymer ?
#
loop_
_entity_poly.entity_id
_entity_poly.type
_entity_poly.pdbx_seq_one_letter_code
_entity_poly.pdbx_strand_id
1 'polypeptide(L)'
;MSIPEAIDAARDRIDRATSACGRTDSVTLELAVKTRTPDECRAAATALAEAGLPILLGHNRVQEARATVDAIREVPGARLHLIGPLQSNKINHALACVDAIESLDSPALVAKIDARATGPFPVFIEVNVSGEATKHGCAPADVAQLIDAVEASAHLQLAGFMTVGLNSPVEADVRAAYAQLRDIRDEAAVRLSIEEAELALSMGMSRDLEWAIAEGATIVRLGTAIFGARRV
;
A
#
# COMPACT_ATOMS: atom_id res chain seq x y z
N MET A 1 -2.52 13.85 21.08
CA MET A 1 -1.32 13.16 20.58
C MET A 1 -0.88 13.91 19.33
N SER A 2 0.35 14.35 19.28
CA SER A 2 0.96 14.98 18.09
C SER A 2 1.26 13.90 17.02
N ILE A 3 1.55 14.33 15.77
CA ILE A 3 1.92 13.39 14.71
C ILE A 3 3.18 12.59 15.07
N PRO A 4 4.29 13.19 15.58
CA PRO A 4 5.46 12.43 16.02
C PRO A 4 5.14 11.38 17.09
N GLU A 5 4.42 11.76 18.16
CA GLU A 5 4.01 10.81 19.21
C GLU A 5 3.16 9.66 18.66
N ALA A 6 2.31 9.93 17.67
CA ALA A 6 1.49 8.89 17.02
C ALA A 6 2.32 7.96 16.15
N ILE A 7 3.35 8.47 15.46
CA ILE A 7 4.30 7.67 14.68
C ILE A 7 5.13 6.78 15.59
N ASP A 8 5.66 7.32 16.71
CA ASP A 8 6.40 6.52 17.69
C ASP A 8 5.55 5.40 18.27
N ALA A 9 4.31 5.70 18.67
CA ALA A 9 3.38 4.68 19.16
C ALA A 9 3.04 3.61 18.10
N ALA A 10 2.94 4.01 16.82
CA ALA A 10 2.72 3.08 15.72
C ALA A 10 3.93 2.18 15.48
N ARG A 11 5.16 2.75 15.47
CA ARG A 11 6.41 2.01 15.38
C ARG A 11 6.52 0.98 16.49
N ASP A 12 6.35 1.38 17.75
CA ASP A 12 6.41 0.49 18.90
C ASP A 12 5.39 -0.66 18.81
N ARG A 13 4.22 -0.38 18.23
CA ARG A 13 3.17 -1.37 18.00
C ARG A 13 3.57 -2.36 16.90
N ILE A 14 4.16 -1.88 15.80
CA ILE A 14 4.70 -2.70 14.72
C ILE A 14 5.82 -3.59 15.23
N ASP A 15 6.79 -3.03 15.96
CA ASP A 15 7.94 -3.75 16.49
C ASP A 15 7.52 -4.87 17.45
N ARG A 16 6.56 -4.60 18.34
CA ARG A 16 5.99 -5.63 19.21
C ARG A 16 5.30 -6.74 18.44
N ALA A 17 4.49 -6.40 17.42
CA ALA A 17 3.80 -7.39 16.60
C ALA A 17 4.79 -8.26 15.82
N THR A 18 5.80 -7.65 15.20
CA THR A 18 6.86 -8.33 14.45
C THR A 18 7.63 -9.31 15.36
N SER A 19 8.05 -8.84 16.54
CA SER A 19 8.74 -9.66 17.53
C SER A 19 7.87 -10.81 18.05
N ALA A 20 6.58 -10.57 18.30
CA ALA A 20 5.65 -11.59 18.77
C ALA A 20 5.45 -12.74 17.78
N CYS A 21 5.65 -12.48 16.48
CA CYS A 21 5.58 -13.48 15.40
C CYS A 21 6.94 -14.12 15.09
N GLY A 22 8.01 -13.76 15.82
CA GLY A 22 9.36 -14.26 15.57
C GLY A 22 10.00 -13.77 14.26
N ARG A 23 9.45 -12.70 13.64
CA ARG A 23 9.99 -12.08 12.43
C ARG A 23 11.15 -11.15 12.78
N THR A 24 12.11 -11.04 11.85
CA THR A 24 13.29 -10.17 11.96
C THR A 24 13.37 -9.14 10.83
N ASP A 25 12.52 -9.26 9.83
CA ASP A 25 12.41 -8.30 8.73
C ASP A 25 11.66 -7.04 9.17
N SER A 26 11.91 -5.95 8.47
CA SER A 26 11.27 -4.67 8.76
C SER A 26 9.88 -4.58 8.12
N VAL A 27 8.93 -4.01 8.84
CA VAL A 27 7.59 -3.66 8.34
C VAL A 27 7.51 -2.14 8.16
N THR A 28 7.23 -1.71 6.95
CA THR A 28 7.12 -0.28 6.61
C THR A 28 5.77 0.28 7.06
N LEU A 29 5.83 1.44 7.73
CA LEU A 29 4.64 2.23 8.05
C LEU A 29 4.32 3.16 6.89
N GLU A 30 3.19 2.94 6.22
CA GLU A 30 2.62 3.88 5.25
C GLU A 30 1.57 4.76 5.92
N LEU A 31 1.73 6.08 5.80
CA LEU A 31 0.77 7.04 6.33
C LEU A 31 -0.33 7.34 5.31
N ALA A 32 -1.56 6.87 5.59
CA ALA A 32 -2.72 7.17 4.76
C ALA A 32 -3.19 8.62 4.99
N VAL A 33 -2.66 9.56 4.18
CA VAL A 33 -2.84 11.02 4.32
C VAL A 33 -4.08 11.58 3.60
N LYS A 34 -5.09 10.74 3.38
CA LYS A 34 -6.34 11.17 2.76
C LYS A 34 -7.00 12.33 3.51
N THR A 35 -7.47 13.33 2.77
CA THR A 35 -8.11 14.56 3.29
C THR A 35 -7.17 15.48 4.11
N ARG A 36 -5.86 15.27 4.05
CA ARG A 36 -4.89 16.15 4.72
C ARG A 36 -4.47 17.30 3.80
N THR A 37 -4.13 18.43 4.41
CA THR A 37 -3.60 19.61 3.72
C THR A 37 -2.14 19.37 3.30
N PRO A 38 -1.60 20.17 2.36
CA PRO A 38 -0.17 20.10 2.00
C PRO A 38 0.76 20.22 3.22
N ASP A 39 0.47 21.15 4.14
CA ASP A 39 1.27 21.35 5.36
C ASP A 39 1.19 20.15 6.31
N GLU A 40 0.02 19.54 6.46
CA GLU A 40 -0.13 18.32 7.26
C GLU A 40 0.64 17.14 6.64
N CYS A 41 0.62 17.02 5.31
CA CYS A 41 1.37 15.97 4.61
C CYS A 41 2.89 16.17 4.74
N ARG A 42 3.38 17.41 4.58
CA ARG A 42 4.79 17.75 4.81
C ARG A 42 5.21 17.47 6.25
N ALA A 43 4.40 17.89 7.23
CA ALA A 43 4.69 17.63 8.65
C ALA A 43 4.75 16.12 8.95
N ALA A 44 3.87 15.31 8.33
CA ALA A 44 3.88 13.86 8.49
C ALA A 44 5.14 13.23 7.86
N ALA A 45 5.54 13.67 6.67
CA ALA A 45 6.76 13.22 6.00
C ALA A 45 8.01 13.59 6.83
N THR A 46 8.07 14.83 7.35
CA THR A 46 9.16 15.28 8.21
C THR A 46 9.25 14.45 9.50
N ALA A 47 8.11 14.15 10.12
CA ALA A 47 8.09 13.34 11.34
C ALA A 47 8.57 11.90 11.11
N LEU A 48 8.25 11.28 9.94
CA LEU A 48 8.83 9.98 9.56
C LEU A 48 10.35 10.07 9.40
N ALA A 49 10.84 11.11 8.71
CA ALA A 49 12.27 11.36 8.52
C ALA A 49 13.02 11.51 9.86
N GLU A 50 12.47 12.33 10.78
CA GLU A 50 13.03 12.55 12.12
C GLU A 50 13.05 11.28 12.96
N ALA A 51 12.05 10.40 12.77
CA ALA A 51 12.01 9.07 13.42
C ALA A 51 12.96 8.05 12.78
N GLY A 52 13.66 8.39 11.69
CA GLY A 52 14.55 7.48 10.95
C GLY A 52 13.81 6.36 10.20
N LEU A 53 12.53 6.58 9.89
CA LEU A 53 11.67 5.61 9.21
C LEU A 53 11.63 5.88 7.69
N PRO A 54 11.29 4.88 6.85
CA PRO A 54 10.95 5.10 5.46
C PRO A 54 9.83 6.14 5.35
N ILE A 55 10.01 7.14 4.47
CA ILE A 55 9.07 8.24 4.33
C ILE A 55 8.06 7.85 3.25
N LEU A 56 7.03 7.09 3.64
CA LEU A 56 6.00 6.58 2.74
C LEU A 56 4.62 7.12 3.11
N LEU A 57 3.99 7.79 2.16
CA LEU A 57 2.64 8.33 2.28
C LEU A 57 1.74 7.76 1.20
N GLY A 58 0.44 7.61 1.50
CA GLY A 58 -0.55 7.09 0.56
C GLY A 58 -1.81 7.95 0.46
N HIS A 59 -2.23 8.25 -0.76
CA HIS A 59 -3.51 8.88 -1.05
C HIS A 59 -4.51 7.93 -1.71
N ASN A 60 -5.77 8.07 -1.35
CA ASN A 60 -6.86 7.33 -2.00
C ASN A 60 -7.32 7.96 -3.33
N ARG A 61 -7.00 9.23 -3.58
CA ARG A 61 -7.48 9.98 -4.72
C ARG A 61 -6.36 10.74 -5.41
N VAL A 62 -6.29 10.63 -6.73
CA VAL A 62 -5.31 11.35 -7.55
C VAL A 62 -5.36 12.86 -7.36
N GLN A 63 -6.56 13.43 -7.14
CA GLN A 63 -6.70 14.87 -6.90
C GLN A 63 -6.03 15.32 -5.59
N GLU A 64 -6.15 14.51 -4.53
CA GLU A 64 -5.50 14.76 -3.25
C GLU A 64 -3.97 14.64 -3.38
N ALA A 65 -3.49 13.59 -4.07
CA ALA A 65 -2.08 13.42 -4.36
C ALA A 65 -1.50 14.63 -5.10
N ARG A 66 -2.18 15.10 -6.16
CA ARG A 66 -1.75 16.31 -6.91
C ARG A 66 -1.70 17.57 -6.07
N ALA A 67 -2.62 17.73 -5.13
CA ALA A 67 -2.69 18.91 -4.29
C ALA A 67 -1.58 18.95 -3.22
N THR A 68 -0.95 17.82 -2.92
CA THR A 68 -0.01 17.69 -1.79
C THR A 68 1.40 17.27 -2.18
N VAL A 69 1.60 16.75 -3.42
CA VAL A 69 2.86 16.15 -3.85
C VAL A 69 4.05 17.11 -3.74
N ASP A 70 3.86 18.38 -4.08
CA ASP A 70 4.95 19.36 -4.02
C ASP A 70 5.44 19.55 -2.58
N ALA A 71 4.52 19.68 -1.63
CA ALA A 71 4.86 19.78 -0.21
C ALA A 71 5.50 18.50 0.37
N ILE A 72 5.07 17.32 -0.11
CA ILE A 72 5.66 16.04 0.28
C ILE A 72 7.09 15.94 -0.24
N ARG A 73 7.34 16.33 -1.50
CA ARG A 73 8.65 16.28 -2.15
C ARG A 73 9.66 17.28 -1.61
N GLU A 74 9.24 18.26 -0.80
CA GLU A 74 10.16 19.10 -0.02
C GLU A 74 10.97 18.29 1.00
N VAL A 75 10.48 17.11 1.40
CA VAL A 75 11.17 16.20 2.33
C VAL A 75 11.97 15.17 1.52
N PRO A 76 13.32 15.21 1.55
CA PRO A 76 14.15 14.32 0.75
C PRO A 76 13.87 12.84 1.03
N GLY A 77 13.71 12.03 -0.01
CA GLY A 77 13.44 10.61 0.10
C GLY A 77 11.96 10.25 0.33
N ALA A 78 11.07 11.25 0.43
CA ALA A 78 9.64 10.98 0.56
C ALA A 78 9.08 10.34 -0.71
N ARG A 79 8.25 9.29 -0.51
CA ARG A 79 7.51 8.58 -1.56
C ARG A 79 6.02 8.70 -1.32
N LEU A 80 5.30 8.80 -2.42
CA LEU A 80 3.84 8.92 -2.41
C LEU A 80 3.23 7.80 -3.25
N HIS A 81 2.39 6.97 -2.66
CA HIS A 81 1.65 5.93 -3.36
C HIS A 81 0.18 6.31 -3.58
N LEU A 82 -0.41 5.77 -4.64
CA LEU A 82 -1.86 5.76 -4.82
C LEU A 82 -2.41 4.45 -4.28
N ILE A 83 -3.12 4.51 -3.15
CA ILE A 83 -3.68 3.34 -2.45
C ILE A 83 -5.20 3.20 -2.64
N GLY A 84 -5.78 3.95 -3.53
CA GLY A 84 -7.21 3.86 -3.87
C GLY A 84 -7.43 3.78 -5.37
N PRO A 85 -8.66 3.49 -5.83
CA PRO A 85 -8.93 3.12 -7.22
C PRO A 85 -8.55 4.21 -8.22
N LEU A 86 -7.85 3.80 -9.28
CA LEU A 86 -7.38 4.67 -10.35
C LEU A 86 -8.38 4.70 -11.51
N GLN A 87 -9.00 5.83 -11.71
CA GLN A 87 -9.85 6.07 -12.89
C GLN A 87 -8.99 6.29 -14.14
N SER A 88 -9.36 5.68 -15.27
CA SER A 88 -8.59 5.74 -16.53
C SER A 88 -8.31 7.16 -17.03
N ASN A 89 -9.23 8.12 -16.81
CA ASN A 89 -9.04 9.52 -17.18
C ASN A 89 -8.08 10.30 -16.23
N LYS A 90 -7.59 9.68 -15.19
CA LYS A 90 -6.66 10.27 -14.20
C LYS A 90 -5.24 9.70 -14.28
N ILE A 91 -4.97 8.73 -15.16
CA ILE A 91 -3.68 8.03 -15.24
C ILE A 91 -2.52 9.02 -15.42
N ASN A 92 -2.59 9.95 -16.38
CA ASN A 92 -1.50 10.91 -16.61
C ASN A 92 -1.24 11.77 -15.37
N HIS A 93 -2.28 12.12 -14.63
CA HIS A 93 -2.13 12.88 -13.39
C HIS A 93 -1.54 12.02 -12.26
N ALA A 94 -1.90 10.73 -12.18
CA ALA A 94 -1.31 9.81 -11.22
C ALA A 94 0.19 9.65 -11.50
N LEU A 95 0.57 9.27 -12.72
CA LEU A 95 1.97 9.08 -13.12
C LEU A 95 2.85 10.33 -12.89
N ALA A 96 2.28 11.52 -12.91
CA ALA A 96 3.00 12.76 -12.65
C ALA A 96 3.23 13.05 -11.15
N CYS A 97 2.49 12.42 -10.24
CA CYS A 97 2.53 12.79 -8.83
C CYS A 97 2.79 11.64 -7.85
N VAL A 98 2.61 10.38 -8.23
CA VAL A 98 2.86 9.25 -7.34
C VAL A 98 4.04 8.39 -7.82
N ASP A 99 4.67 7.70 -6.88
CA ASP A 99 5.84 6.87 -7.12
C ASP A 99 5.47 5.38 -7.28
N ALA A 100 4.25 4.99 -6.90
CA ALA A 100 3.67 3.68 -7.15
C ALA A 100 2.12 3.73 -7.13
N ILE A 101 1.50 2.73 -7.77
CA ILE A 101 0.05 2.50 -7.71
C ILE A 101 -0.18 1.14 -7.06
N GLU A 102 -0.92 1.13 -5.92
CA GLU A 102 -1.23 -0.10 -5.19
C GLU A 102 -2.62 -0.70 -5.52
N SER A 103 -3.33 -0.10 -6.44
CA SER A 103 -4.73 -0.43 -6.76
C SER A 103 -4.92 -0.96 -8.18
N LEU A 104 -3.96 -1.74 -8.68
CA LEU A 104 -4.05 -2.38 -9.99
C LEU A 104 -4.98 -3.59 -9.91
N ASP A 105 -6.11 -3.56 -10.63
CA ASP A 105 -7.19 -4.54 -10.51
C ASP A 105 -7.58 -5.25 -11.79
N SER A 106 -7.05 -4.83 -12.95
CA SER A 106 -7.46 -5.38 -14.24
C SER A 106 -6.41 -5.26 -15.34
N PRO A 107 -6.31 -6.24 -16.27
CA PRO A 107 -5.41 -6.15 -17.42
C PRO A 107 -5.66 -4.92 -18.30
N ALA A 108 -6.92 -4.47 -18.36
CA ALA A 108 -7.28 -3.26 -19.09
C ALA A 108 -6.68 -1.99 -18.45
N LEU A 109 -6.53 -1.97 -17.13
CA LEU A 109 -5.87 -0.87 -16.43
C LEU A 109 -4.35 -0.95 -16.63
N VAL A 110 -3.75 -2.15 -16.59
CA VAL A 110 -2.33 -2.39 -16.93
C VAL A 110 -2.01 -1.77 -18.29
N ALA A 111 -2.71 -2.16 -19.34
CA ALA A 111 -2.47 -1.67 -20.71
C ALA A 111 -2.60 -0.15 -20.83
N LYS A 112 -3.55 0.46 -20.08
CA LYS A 112 -3.74 1.90 -20.10
C LYS A 112 -2.66 2.68 -19.35
N ILE A 113 -2.11 2.12 -18.29
CA ILE A 113 -0.99 2.74 -17.54
C ILE A 113 0.28 2.59 -18.35
N ASP A 114 0.59 1.38 -18.84
CA ASP A 114 1.79 1.10 -19.64
C ASP A 114 1.90 2.00 -20.87
N ALA A 115 0.79 2.18 -21.60
CA ALA A 115 0.75 3.08 -22.76
C ALA A 115 1.05 4.56 -22.43
N ARG A 116 1.13 4.96 -21.17
CA ARG A 116 1.35 6.34 -20.70
C ARG A 116 2.57 6.52 -19.83
N ALA A 117 3.06 5.43 -19.25
CA ALA A 117 4.31 5.44 -18.50
C ALA A 117 5.48 5.69 -19.47
N THR A 118 6.49 6.42 -19.00
CA THR A 118 7.67 6.80 -19.80
C THR A 118 8.96 6.14 -19.28
N GLY A 119 8.86 5.29 -18.28
CA GLY A 119 9.97 4.57 -17.66
C GLY A 119 9.46 3.57 -16.64
N PRO A 120 10.35 2.82 -15.98
CA PRO A 120 9.97 1.82 -14.99
C PRO A 120 9.07 2.41 -13.92
N PHE A 121 7.92 1.77 -13.69
CA PHE A 121 6.92 2.27 -12.74
C PHE A 121 6.38 1.12 -11.86
N PRO A 122 6.59 1.20 -10.53
CA PRO A 122 6.14 0.18 -9.59
C PRO A 122 4.62 0.11 -9.48
N VAL A 123 4.08 -1.10 -9.52
CA VAL A 123 2.65 -1.37 -9.32
C VAL A 123 2.44 -2.54 -8.37
N PHE A 124 1.34 -2.47 -7.61
CA PHE A 124 0.87 -3.57 -6.79
C PHE A 124 -0.47 -4.04 -7.32
N ILE A 125 -0.68 -5.34 -7.36
CA ILE A 125 -1.99 -5.92 -7.70
C ILE A 125 -2.87 -5.87 -6.44
N GLU A 126 -4.01 -5.17 -6.54
CA GLU A 126 -5.04 -5.16 -5.50
C GLU A 126 -5.90 -6.41 -5.64
N VAL A 127 -5.91 -7.25 -4.58
CA VAL A 127 -6.66 -8.50 -4.54
C VAL A 127 -7.81 -8.41 -3.54
N ASN A 128 -9.01 -8.71 -3.98
CA ASN A 128 -10.19 -8.80 -3.12
C ASN A 128 -10.25 -10.17 -2.42
N VAL A 129 -9.46 -10.33 -1.37
CA VAL A 129 -9.45 -11.56 -0.54
C VAL A 129 -10.65 -11.64 0.41
N SER A 130 -11.45 -10.57 0.53
CA SER A 130 -12.65 -10.59 1.40
C SER A 130 -13.85 -11.26 0.74
N GLY A 131 -13.87 -11.40 -0.58
CA GLY A 131 -15.03 -11.87 -1.34
C GLY A 131 -16.23 -10.91 -1.34
N GLU A 132 -16.11 -9.72 -0.73
CA GLU A 132 -17.18 -8.73 -0.68
C GLU A 132 -17.28 -7.99 -2.02
N ALA A 133 -18.43 -8.07 -2.70
CA ALA A 133 -18.63 -7.43 -4.01
C ALA A 133 -18.52 -5.89 -4.01
N THR A 134 -18.55 -5.27 -2.83
CA THR A 134 -18.43 -3.82 -2.65
C THR A 134 -16.98 -3.35 -2.52
N LYS A 135 -16.02 -4.26 -2.42
CA LYS A 135 -14.59 -3.95 -2.34
C LYS A 135 -13.92 -4.01 -3.70
N HIS A 136 -12.91 -3.17 -3.86
CA HIS A 136 -12.06 -3.14 -5.05
C HIS A 136 -11.06 -4.30 -5.05
N GLY A 137 -10.34 -4.45 -6.14
CA GLY A 137 -9.37 -5.49 -6.37
C GLY A 137 -9.90 -6.60 -7.29
N CYS A 138 -9.00 -7.32 -7.93
CA CYS A 138 -9.33 -8.48 -8.73
C CYS A 138 -9.71 -9.67 -7.85
N ALA A 139 -10.43 -10.65 -8.39
CA ALA A 139 -10.62 -11.91 -7.67
C ALA A 139 -9.29 -12.67 -7.57
N PRO A 140 -9.07 -13.48 -6.50
CA PRO A 140 -7.87 -14.32 -6.37
C PRO A 140 -7.57 -15.16 -7.61
N ALA A 141 -8.60 -15.68 -8.28
CA ALA A 141 -8.46 -16.49 -9.49
C ALA A 141 -7.92 -15.71 -10.70
N ASP A 142 -8.04 -14.39 -10.73
CA ASP A 142 -7.64 -13.53 -11.84
C ASP A 142 -6.21 -13.00 -11.69
N VAL A 143 -5.57 -13.21 -10.53
CA VAL A 143 -4.23 -12.66 -10.22
C VAL A 143 -3.19 -13.11 -11.24
N ALA A 144 -3.19 -14.39 -11.61
CA ALA A 144 -2.24 -14.93 -12.58
C ALA A 144 -2.28 -14.18 -13.92
N GLN A 145 -3.47 -13.81 -14.38
CA GLN A 145 -3.66 -13.04 -15.62
C GLN A 145 -3.12 -11.60 -15.48
N LEU A 146 -3.26 -11.00 -14.29
CA LEU A 146 -2.70 -9.67 -14.04
C LEU A 146 -1.18 -9.69 -13.99
N ILE A 147 -0.58 -10.71 -13.37
CA ILE A 147 0.89 -10.90 -13.38
C ILE A 147 1.37 -10.99 -14.82
N ASP A 148 0.76 -11.83 -15.66
CA ASP A 148 1.12 -11.95 -17.08
C ASP A 148 1.01 -10.62 -17.82
N ALA A 149 -0.02 -9.84 -17.54
CA ALA A 149 -0.20 -8.53 -18.16
C ALA A 149 0.88 -7.52 -17.72
N VAL A 150 1.30 -7.55 -16.45
CA VAL A 150 2.39 -6.70 -15.94
C VAL A 150 3.73 -7.13 -16.55
N GLU A 151 4.03 -8.43 -16.57
CA GLU A 151 5.27 -8.97 -17.17
C GLU A 151 5.38 -8.67 -18.67
N ALA A 152 4.26 -8.65 -19.38
CA ALA A 152 4.21 -8.29 -20.80
C ALA A 152 4.30 -6.79 -21.07
N SER A 153 4.20 -5.94 -20.06
CA SER A 153 4.27 -4.48 -20.19
C SER A 153 5.70 -3.99 -20.40
N ALA A 154 5.85 -2.84 -21.04
CA ALA A 154 7.18 -2.27 -21.30
C ALA A 154 7.73 -1.47 -20.11
N HIS A 155 6.85 -0.97 -19.25
CA HIS A 155 7.22 0.01 -18.23
C HIS A 155 6.82 -0.40 -16.81
N LEU A 156 5.84 -1.29 -16.63
CA LEU A 156 5.36 -1.60 -15.28
C LEU A 156 6.24 -2.67 -14.62
N GLN A 157 6.44 -2.54 -13.32
CA GLN A 157 7.18 -3.48 -12.50
C GLN A 157 6.29 -3.95 -11.36
N LEU A 158 6.08 -5.25 -11.22
CA LEU A 158 5.35 -5.80 -10.09
C LEU A 158 6.18 -5.61 -8.82
N ALA A 159 5.70 -4.74 -7.92
CA ALA A 159 6.35 -4.46 -6.63
C ALA A 159 5.72 -5.24 -5.47
N GLY A 160 4.56 -5.85 -5.69
CA GLY A 160 3.88 -6.61 -4.64
C GLY A 160 2.37 -6.72 -4.83
N PHE A 161 1.72 -7.03 -3.74
CA PHE A 161 0.27 -7.20 -3.67
C PHE A 161 -0.32 -6.33 -2.56
N MET A 162 -1.55 -5.87 -2.78
CA MET A 162 -2.27 -5.06 -1.81
C MET A 162 -3.66 -5.65 -1.57
N THR A 163 -4.18 -5.50 -0.36
CA THR A 163 -5.59 -5.74 -0.07
C THR A 163 -6.14 -4.78 0.99
N VAL A 164 -7.42 -4.47 0.85
CA VAL A 164 -8.22 -3.90 1.95
C VAL A 164 -8.87 -5.09 2.66
N GLY A 165 -8.33 -5.47 3.82
CA GLY A 165 -8.69 -6.67 4.55
C GLY A 165 -10.18 -6.83 4.86
N LEU A 166 -10.58 -8.00 5.31
CA LEU A 166 -11.96 -8.32 5.70
C LEU A 166 -12.38 -7.47 6.92
N ASN A 167 -13.54 -6.84 6.85
CA ASN A 167 -14.10 -6.11 7.98
C ASN A 167 -14.91 -7.06 8.89
N SER A 168 -14.22 -7.88 9.67
CA SER A 168 -14.81 -8.82 10.64
C SER A 168 -14.27 -8.55 12.05
N PRO A 169 -15.04 -8.74 13.11
CA PRO A 169 -14.54 -8.76 14.48
C PRO A 169 -13.84 -10.08 14.83
N VAL A 170 -13.92 -11.09 13.97
CA VAL A 170 -13.34 -12.42 14.20
C VAL A 170 -11.93 -12.47 13.66
N GLU A 171 -10.94 -12.57 14.54
CA GLU A 171 -9.52 -12.62 14.18
C GLU A 171 -9.20 -13.70 13.15
N ALA A 172 -9.73 -14.91 13.35
CA ALA A 172 -9.45 -16.05 12.47
C ALA A 172 -9.86 -15.78 11.01
N ASP A 173 -11.01 -15.10 10.79
CA ASP A 173 -11.48 -14.77 9.45
C ASP A 173 -10.58 -13.72 8.78
N VAL A 174 -10.20 -12.69 9.53
CA VAL A 174 -9.32 -11.63 9.02
C VAL A 174 -7.94 -12.18 8.70
N ARG A 175 -7.38 -13.01 9.58
CA ARG A 175 -6.09 -13.68 9.35
C ARG A 175 -6.13 -14.61 8.16
N ALA A 176 -7.19 -15.40 7.98
CA ALA A 176 -7.36 -16.26 6.82
C ALA A 176 -7.36 -15.48 5.50
N ALA A 177 -7.99 -14.30 5.47
CA ALA A 177 -7.97 -13.41 4.31
C ALA A 177 -6.56 -12.87 4.02
N TYR A 178 -5.78 -12.48 5.05
CA TYR A 178 -4.40 -12.04 4.88
C TYR A 178 -3.46 -13.19 4.49
N ALA A 179 -3.64 -14.39 5.07
CA ALA A 179 -2.91 -15.58 4.68
C ALA A 179 -3.11 -15.91 3.19
N GLN A 180 -4.33 -15.76 2.68
CA GLN A 180 -4.60 -15.94 1.25
C GLN A 180 -3.80 -14.98 0.37
N LEU A 181 -3.64 -13.69 0.79
CA LEU A 181 -2.82 -12.75 0.05
C LEU A 181 -1.33 -13.13 0.09
N ARG A 182 -0.84 -13.59 1.25
CA ARG A 182 0.53 -14.10 1.38
C ARG A 182 0.75 -15.29 0.44
N ASP A 183 -0.13 -16.28 0.46
CA ASP A 183 -0.01 -17.47 -0.36
C ASP A 183 0.01 -17.10 -1.87
N ILE A 184 -0.81 -16.12 -2.29
CA ILE A 184 -0.80 -15.57 -3.65
C ILE A 184 0.56 -14.94 -3.98
N ARG A 185 1.18 -14.16 -3.05
CA ARG A 185 2.52 -13.58 -3.23
C ARG A 185 3.57 -14.67 -3.38
N ASP A 186 3.52 -15.70 -2.54
CA ASP A 186 4.49 -16.79 -2.54
C ASP A 186 4.41 -17.60 -3.86
N GLU A 187 3.20 -17.91 -4.34
CA GLU A 187 2.98 -18.51 -5.64
C GLU A 187 3.49 -17.64 -6.79
N ALA A 188 3.29 -16.31 -6.69
CA ALA A 188 3.80 -15.37 -7.68
C ALA A 188 5.34 -15.32 -7.69
N ALA A 189 6.00 -15.33 -6.55
CA ALA A 189 7.46 -15.36 -6.44
C ALA A 189 8.05 -16.62 -7.11
N VAL A 190 7.46 -17.79 -6.83
CA VAL A 190 7.83 -19.05 -7.51
C VAL A 190 7.65 -18.94 -9.02
N ARG A 191 6.52 -18.42 -9.49
CA ARG A 191 6.21 -18.24 -10.91
C ARG A 191 7.22 -17.34 -11.62
N LEU A 192 7.61 -16.24 -10.96
CA LEU A 192 8.54 -15.23 -11.50
C LEU A 192 10.01 -15.63 -11.29
N SER A 193 10.28 -16.70 -10.53
CA SER A 193 11.63 -17.14 -10.16
C SER A 193 12.43 -16.06 -9.43
N ILE A 194 11.77 -15.35 -8.49
CA ILE A 194 12.36 -14.34 -7.62
C ILE A 194 12.17 -14.73 -6.15
N GLU A 195 12.86 -14.04 -5.25
CA GLU A 195 12.67 -14.22 -3.81
C GLU A 195 11.34 -13.58 -3.36
N GLU A 196 10.66 -14.20 -2.41
CA GLU A 196 9.41 -13.67 -1.82
C GLU A 196 9.58 -12.25 -1.28
N ALA A 197 10.74 -11.93 -0.74
CA ALA A 197 11.08 -10.62 -0.19
C ALA A 197 11.11 -9.50 -1.25
N GLU A 198 11.17 -9.82 -2.53
CA GLU A 198 11.10 -8.84 -3.63
C GLU A 198 9.67 -8.36 -3.90
N LEU A 199 8.67 -9.08 -3.39
CA LEU A 199 7.26 -8.72 -3.53
C LEU A 199 6.67 -8.30 -2.18
N ALA A 200 6.36 -7.02 -2.05
CA ALA A 200 5.77 -6.48 -0.83
C ALA A 200 4.31 -6.94 -0.62
N LEU A 201 3.90 -7.03 0.64
CA LEU A 201 2.51 -7.24 1.04
C LEU A 201 1.99 -6.00 1.76
N SER A 202 1.26 -5.15 1.03
CA SER A 202 0.59 -3.96 1.57
C SER A 202 -0.78 -4.36 2.12
N MET A 203 -0.84 -4.65 3.42
CA MET A 203 -2.05 -5.10 4.10
C MET A 203 -2.00 -4.77 5.58
N GLY A 204 -3.17 -4.65 6.22
CA GLY A 204 -3.28 -4.25 7.62
C GLY A 204 -3.46 -2.75 7.82
N MET A 205 -4.37 -2.42 8.71
CA MET A 205 -4.75 -1.06 9.10
C MET A 205 -4.81 -0.92 10.62
N SER A 206 -5.31 0.20 11.13
CA SER A 206 -5.31 0.54 12.56
C SER A 206 -5.94 -0.52 13.48
N ARG A 207 -6.86 -1.36 12.98
CA ARG A 207 -7.61 -2.33 13.80
C ARG A 207 -7.01 -3.74 13.80
N ASP A 208 -6.23 -4.06 12.76
CA ASP A 208 -5.85 -5.43 12.43
C ASP A 208 -4.37 -5.57 12.02
N LEU A 209 -3.57 -4.53 12.27
CA LEU A 209 -2.16 -4.53 11.85
C LEU A 209 -1.36 -5.68 12.48
N GLU A 210 -1.66 -6.07 13.73
CA GLU A 210 -0.96 -7.20 14.37
C GLU A 210 -1.26 -8.51 13.65
N TRP A 211 -2.52 -8.70 13.25
CA TRP A 211 -2.94 -9.88 12.50
C TRP A 211 -2.34 -9.90 11.09
N ALA A 212 -2.30 -8.73 10.43
CA ALA A 212 -1.65 -8.61 9.13
C ALA A 212 -0.14 -8.89 9.21
N ILE A 213 0.54 -8.36 10.23
CA ILE A 213 1.98 -8.62 10.47
C ILE A 213 2.22 -10.10 10.73
N ALA A 214 1.37 -10.77 11.52
CA ALA A 214 1.45 -12.20 11.76
C ALA A 214 1.30 -13.03 10.47
N GLU A 215 0.57 -12.52 9.48
CA GLU A 215 0.39 -13.17 8.17
C GLU A 215 1.36 -12.63 7.10
N GLY A 216 2.41 -11.90 7.48
CA GLY A 216 3.50 -11.55 6.57
C GLY A 216 3.45 -10.15 5.96
N ALA A 217 2.58 -9.24 6.43
CA ALA A 217 2.58 -7.84 5.95
C ALA A 217 3.98 -7.23 5.98
N THR A 218 4.39 -6.59 4.89
CA THR A 218 5.63 -5.81 4.80
C THR A 218 5.37 -4.30 4.77
N ILE A 219 4.13 -3.91 4.47
CA ILE A 219 3.64 -2.53 4.54
C ILE A 219 2.31 -2.55 5.30
N VAL A 220 2.19 -1.71 6.34
CA VAL A 220 0.92 -1.46 7.05
C VAL A 220 0.48 -0.02 6.88
N ARG A 221 -0.83 0.23 6.67
CA ARG A 221 -1.36 1.54 6.32
C ARG A 221 -2.14 2.16 7.47
N LEU A 222 -1.60 3.21 8.06
CA LEU A 222 -2.23 3.90 9.19
C LEU A 222 -2.67 5.32 8.83
N GLY A 223 -3.94 5.61 9.05
CA GLY A 223 -4.51 6.95 8.88
C GLY A 223 -5.07 7.49 10.20
N THR A 224 -6.19 6.94 10.64
CA THR A 224 -6.91 7.40 11.85
C THR A 224 -6.07 7.31 13.13
N ALA A 225 -5.18 6.32 13.22
CA ALA A 225 -4.28 6.17 14.37
C ALA A 225 -3.26 7.32 14.45
N ILE A 226 -2.90 7.93 13.31
CA ILE A 226 -1.90 9.01 13.25
C ILE A 226 -2.57 10.39 13.32
N PHE A 227 -3.64 10.59 12.55
CA PHE A 227 -4.25 11.91 12.34
C PHE A 227 -5.53 12.13 13.16
N GLY A 228 -5.96 11.12 13.93
CA GLY A 228 -7.26 11.17 14.62
C GLY A 228 -8.44 10.94 13.69
N ALA A 229 -9.65 11.08 14.25
CA ALA A 229 -10.90 10.99 13.48
C ALA A 229 -10.97 12.11 12.43
N ARG A 230 -11.63 11.82 11.30
CA ARG A 230 -11.83 12.82 10.24
C ARG A 230 -12.54 14.04 10.80
N ARG A 231 -12.01 15.23 10.54
CA ARG A 231 -12.79 16.45 10.65
C ARG A 231 -13.80 16.45 9.50
N VAL A 232 -15.09 16.30 9.83
CA VAL A 232 -16.21 16.38 8.88
C VAL A 232 -16.43 17.84 8.52
#